data_a70df8db06a8d9ed612b1a6a482ed92b
#
_entry.id   a70df8db06a8d9ed612b1a6a482ed92b
#
_cell.length_a   1.000
_cell.length_b   1.000
_cell.length_c   1.000
_cell.angle_alpha   90.00
_cell.angle_beta   90.00
_cell.angle_gamma   90.00
#
_symmetry.space_group_name_H-M   'P 1'
#
loop_
_entity.id
_entity.type
_entity.pdbx_description
1 polymer ?
#
loop_
_entity_poly.entity_id
_entity_poly.type
_entity_poly.pdbx_seq_one_letter_code
_entity_poly.pdbx_strand_id
1 'polypeptide(L)'
;MPVLHLEKHGRIPDEEACKILRFLEECYGRFRPGGLDLVEVDIFENDDLWHSHMAAERRRAGVTSADLDDAFIVAHDAWTGVPRISISLERKQDMSQLVWDGALRHEVGHSILHGALEYYVLPTPSVLTKAAQEFPSLASHLRNIVYLLALSVKDAEVTRLVLSNGHVEDQVAYARFVMEATEQDLQAWDISSIAAEARVLCLVGRLKDIAPAMVLASRPEISCLNLGEVEESLEYLPQELRRALFETMTETLNHLDKDTFTNIQTAAAVSVAKIVEPVMRTSIPK
;
A
#
# COMPACT_ATOMS: atom_id res chain seq x y z
N MET A 1 -19.82 6.18 -14.98
CA MET A 1 -19.11 6.94 -13.93
C MET A 1 -19.84 6.67 -12.63
N PRO A 2 -19.17 6.27 -11.56
CA PRO A 2 -19.84 6.01 -10.29
C PRO A 2 -20.46 7.28 -9.72
N VAL A 3 -21.48 7.13 -8.86
CA VAL A 3 -21.99 8.20 -8.01
C VAL A 3 -21.00 8.36 -6.86
N LEU A 4 -20.54 9.59 -6.58
CA LEU A 4 -19.72 9.89 -5.43
C LEU A 4 -20.61 10.38 -4.29
N HIS A 5 -20.64 9.64 -3.19
CA HIS A 5 -21.39 10.00 -1.99
C HIS A 5 -20.42 10.64 -0.98
N LEU A 6 -20.53 11.96 -0.80
CA LEU A 6 -19.64 12.74 0.07
C LEU A 6 -20.17 12.79 1.49
N GLU A 7 -19.31 12.49 2.46
CA GLU A 7 -19.50 12.81 3.87
C GLU A 7 -18.34 13.70 4.37
N LYS A 8 -18.66 14.74 5.17
CA LYS A 8 -17.68 15.67 5.73
C LYS A 8 -17.64 15.53 7.24
N HIS A 9 -16.45 15.33 7.79
CA HIS A 9 -16.20 15.15 9.21
C HIS A 9 -15.36 16.33 9.76
N GLY A 10 -16.02 17.22 10.48
CA GLY A 10 -15.40 18.45 10.99
C GLY A 10 -15.70 19.69 10.13
N ARG A 11 -14.85 20.71 10.21
CA ARG A 11 -15.02 22.00 9.54
C ARG A 11 -14.33 22.02 8.18
N ILE A 12 -14.99 21.51 7.16
CA ILE A 12 -14.47 21.42 5.80
C ILE A 12 -15.17 22.45 4.92
N PRO A 13 -14.40 23.40 4.32
CA PRO A 13 -14.97 24.35 3.38
C PRO A 13 -15.60 23.67 2.16
N ASP A 14 -16.78 24.11 1.75
CA ASP A 14 -17.46 23.55 0.58
C ASP A 14 -16.61 23.67 -0.70
N GLU A 15 -15.86 24.75 -0.83
CA GLU A 15 -14.94 24.94 -1.98
C GLU A 15 -13.89 23.85 -2.06
N GLU A 16 -13.28 23.48 -0.92
CA GLU A 16 -12.24 22.42 -0.88
C GLU A 16 -12.84 21.05 -1.17
N ALA A 17 -13.98 20.73 -0.54
CA ALA A 17 -14.69 19.48 -0.83
C ALA A 17 -15.10 19.37 -2.31
N CYS A 18 -15.60 20.46 -2.90
CA CYS A 18 -15.93 20.52 -4.34
C CYS A 18 -14.70 20.34 -5.24
N LYS A 19 -13.53 20.86 -4.87
CA LYS A 19 -12.29 20.65 -5.64
C LYS A 19 -11.89 19.18 -5.66
N ILE A 20 -11.94 18.54 -4.50
CA ILE A 20 -11.63 17.11 -4.37
C ILE A 20 -12.61 16.27 -5.19
N LEU A 21 -13.92 16.49 -5.04
CA LEU A 21 -14.91 15.73 -5.81
C LEU A 21 -14.71 15.86 -7.32
N ARG A 22 -14.48 17.08 -7.84
CA ARG A 22 -14.21 17.28 -9.27
C ARG A 22 -12.99 16.53 -9.74
N PHE A 23 -11.93 16.50 -8.93
CA PHE A 23 -10.72 15.74 -9.25
C PHE A 23 -11.01 14.23 -9.34
N LEU A 24 -11.73 13.69 -8.36
CA LEU A 24 -12.15 12.28 -8.36
C LEU A 24 -13.04 11.94 -9.56
N GLU A 25 -14.04 12.80 -9.86
CA GLU A 25 -14.91 12.67 -11.04
C GLU A 25 -14.09 12.66 -12.35
N GLU A 26 -13.10 13.54 -12.48
CA GLU A 26 -12.20 13.55 -13.63
C GLU A 26 -11.41 12.24 -13.75
N CYS A 27 -10.89 11.71 -12.63
CA CYS A 27 -10.19 10.43 -12.62
C CYS A 27 -11.10 9.28 -13.08
N TYR A 28 -12.30 9.16 -12.51
CA TYR A 28 -13.26 8.13 -12.93
C TYR A 28 -13.72 8.30 -14.38
N GLY A 29 -13.85 9.52 -14.85
CA GLY A 29 -14.16 9.81 -16.25
C GLY A 29 -13.09 9.32 -17.22
N ARG A 30 -11.82 9.37 -16.81
CA ARG A 30 -10.67 8.88 -17.60
C ARG A 30 -10.49 7.38 -17.51
N PHE A 31 -10.54 6.81 -16.30
CA PHE A 31 -10.34 5.37 -16.08
C PHE A 31 -11.50 4.51 -16.59
N ARG A 32 -12.70 5.07 -16.69
CA ARG A 32 -13.93 4.42 -17.21
C ARG A 32 -14.17 3.04 -16.57
N PRO A 33 -14.27 2.93 -15.24
CA PRO A 33 -14.47 1.67 -14.57
C PRO A 33 -15.80 1.03 -15.03
N GLY A 34 -15.76 -0.25 -15.40
CA GLY A 34 -16.98 -1.03 -15.63
C GLY A 34 -17.47 -1.62 -14.31
N GLY A 35 -18.78 -1.48 -14.02
CA GLY A 35 -19.39 -2.17 -12.87
C GLY A 35 -19.21 -1.48 -11.51
N LEU A 36 -18.66 -0.26 -11.46
CA LEU A 36 -18.56 0.54 -10.25
C LEU A 36 -19.70 1.58 -10.25
N ASP A 37 -20.69 1.40 -9.37
CA ASP A 37 -21.88 2.24 -9.33
C ASP A 37 -21.81 3.35 -8.29
N LEU A 38 -21.20 3.09 -7.14
CA LEU A 38 -21.13 3.99 -5.99
C LEU A 38 -19.73 3.96 -5.36
N VAL A 39 -19.24 5.12 -4.93
CA VAL A 39 -18.05 5.28 -4.09
C VAL A 39 -18.38 6.24 -2.96
N GLU A 40 -18.11 5.83 -1.74
CA GLU A 40 -18.17 6.73 -0.57
C GLU A 40 -16.87 7.56 -0.54
N VAL A 41 -17.02 8.85 -0.24
CA VAL A 41 -15.90 9.79 -0.11
C VAL A 41 -16.01 10.49 1.24
N ASP A 42 -15.17 10.09 2.17
CA ASP A 42 -15.11 10.69 3.51
C ASP A 42 -13.96 11.70 3.56
N ILE A 43 -14.28 12.96 3.86
CA ILE A 43 -13.27 13.99 4.05
C ILE A 43 -13.24 14.38 5.51
N PHE A 44 -12.07 14.32 6.13
CA PHE A 44 -11.81 14.64 7.53
C PHE A 44 -11.02 15.93 7.66
N GLU A 45 -11.38 16.78 8.64
CA GLU A 45 -10.64 18.01 8.95
C GLU A 45 -9.21 17.68 9.39
N ASN A 46 -9.05 16.62 10.21
CA ASN A 46 -7.80 16.20 10.80
C ASN A 46 -7.74 14.68 11.05
N ASP A 47 -6.55 14.20 11.42
CA ASP A 47 -6.28 12.78 11.65
C ASP A 47 -7.02 12.22 12.86
N ASP A 48 -7.22 12.99 13.92
CA ASP A 48 -7.94 12.54 15.11
C ASP A 48 -9.40 12.16 14.77
N LEU A 49 -10.07 12.97 13.96
CA LEU A 49 -11.42 12.66 13.48
C LEU A 49 -11.42 11.42 12.59
N TRP A 50 -10.43 11.30 11.71
CA TRP A 50 -10.30 10.12 10.84
C TRP A 50 -10.12 8.85 11.69
N HIS A 51 -9.11 8.80 12.56
CA HIS A 51 -8.83 7.63 13.40
C HIS A 51 -10.03 7.25 14.28
N SER A 52 -10.69 8.24 14.87
CA SER A 52 -11.88 8.02 15.71
C SER A 52 -13.04 7.42 14.91
N HIS A 53 -13.31 7.95 13.71
CA HIS A 53 -14.34 7.46 12.80
C HIS A 53 -14.04 6.03 12.36
N MET A 54 -12.83 5.77 11.82
CA MET A 54 -12.41 4.46 11.34
C MET A 54 -12.43 3.40 12.45
N ALA A 55 -12.02 3.75 13.67
CA ALA A 55 -12.10 2.85 14.81
C ALA A 55 -13.56 2.52 15.19
N ALA A 56 -14.49 3.49 15.06
CA ALA A 56 -15.91 3.25 15.30
C ALA A 56 -16.52 2.34 14.24
N GLU A 57 -16.21 2.57 12.96
CA GLU A 57 -16.67 1.75 11.83
C GLU A 57 -16.16 0.31 11.94
N ARG A 58 -14.86 0.12 12.22
CA ARG A 58 -14.27 -1.21 12.45
C ARG A 58 -15.00 -1.97 13.56
N ARG A 59 -15.29 -1.30 14.68
CA ARG A 59 -16.06 -1.92 15.78
C ARG A 59 -17.48 -2.30 15.35
N ARG A 60 -18.16 -1.44 14.58
CA ARG A 60 -19.53 -1.73 14.08
C ARG A 60 -19.54 -2.92 13.12
N ALA A 61 -18.58 -2.96 12.22
CA ALA A 61 -18.46 -4.03 11.24
C ALA A 61 -17.86 -5.33 11.80
N GLY A 62 -17.36 -5.34 13.05
CA GLY A 62 -16.67 -6.49 13.64
C GLY A 62 -15.36 -6.81 12.93
N VAL A 63 -14.75 -5.83 12.26
CA VAL A 63 -13.50 -5.99 11.51
C VAL A 63 -12.31 -5.87 12.45
N THR A 64 -11.45 -6.89 12.45
CA THR A 64 -10.10 -6.83 13.01
C THR A 64 -9.12 -6.54 11.89
N SER A 65 -8.60 -5.33 11.83
CA SER A 65 -7.50 -4.99 10.91
C SER A 65 -6.16 -5.49 11.45
N ALA A 66 -5.14 -5.49 10.61
CA ALA A 66 -3.77 -5.51 11.06
C ALA A 66 -3.53 -4.29 11.97
N ASP A 67 -2.80 -4.48 13.08
CA ASP A 67 -2.44 -3.39 14.02
C ASP A 67 -1.28 -2.54 13.46
N LEU A 68 -1.41 -2.15 12.19
CA LEU A 68 -0.46 -1.25 11.54
C LEU A 68 -1.17 0.10 11.43
N ASP A 69 -0.70 1.05 12.22
CA ASP A 69 -1.09 2.46 12.09
C ASP A 69 -0.40 3.01 10.84
N ASP A 70 -1.13 2.94 9.74
CA ASP A 70 -0.60 3.34 8.47
C ASP A 70 -0.69 4.86 8.31
N ALA A 71 0.44 5.47 8.04
CA ALA A 71 0.55 6.86 7.64
C ALA A 71 0.08 7.06 6.18
N PHE A 72 -1.12 6.58 5.84
CA PHE A 72 -1.69 6.84 4.51
C PHE A 72 -2.02 8.31 4.34
N ILE A 73 -1.65 8.87 3.20
CA ILE A 73 -2.03 10.24 2.82
C ILE A 73 -3.54 10.31 2.59
N VAL A 74 -4.02 9.37 1.82
CA VAL A 74 -5.41 9.05 1.51
C VAL A 74 -5.52 7.54 1.66
N ALA A 75 -6.65 7.00 2.03
CA ALA A 75 -6.84 5.56 2.17
C ALA A 75 -8.08 5.10 1.43
N HIS A 76 -8.02 3.87 0.93
CA HIS A 76 -9.14 3.17 0.34
C HIS A 76 -9.47 1.92 1.13
N ASP A 77 -10.76 1.67 1.29
CA ASP A 77 -11.28 0.40 1.79
C ASP A 77 -12.62 0.03 1.12
N ALA A 78 -13.02 -1.24 1.26
CA ALA A 78 -14.34 -1.72 0.81
C ALA A 78 -14.90 -2.80 1.76
N TRP A 79 -14.55 -2.76 3.03
CA TRP A 79 -14.99 -3.77 4.01
C TRP A 79 -16.49 -3.73 4.30
N THR A 80 -17.18 -2.61 4.00
CA THR A 80 -18.65 -2.49 4.07
C THR A 80 -19.35 -3.08 2.84
N GLY A 81 -18.59 -3.46 1.81
CA GLY A 81 -19.09 -3.89 0.50
C GLY A 81 -19.27 -2.75 -0.51
N VAL A 82 -18.99 -1.51 -0.11
CA VAL A 82 -18.93 -0.33 -0.98
C VAL A 82 -17.51 0.25 -0.89
N PRO A 83 -16.85 0.54 -2.02
CA PRO A 83 -15.55 1.19 -2.00
C PRO A 83 -15.66 2.59 -1.39
N ARG A 84 -14.72 2.90 -0.52
CA ARG A 84 -14.63 4.18 0.18
C ARG A 84 -13.24 4.77 0.06
N ILE A 85 -13.19 6.08 -0.19
CA ILE A 85 -11.95 6.87 -0.18
C ILE A 85 -12.01 7.81 1.02
N SER A 86 -11.08 7.66 1.96
CA SER A 86 -10.96 8.46 3.18
C SER A 86 -9.79 9.44 3.06
N ILE A 87 -10.04 10.72 3.28
CA ILE A 87 -9.13 11.83 2.99
C ILE A 87 -8.96 12.70 4.24
N SER A 88 -7.74 12.85 4.77
CA SER A 88 -7.44 13.81 5.83
C SER A 88 -6.83 15.09 5.25
N LEU A 89 -7.48 16.24 5.49
CA LEU A 89 -6.99 17.53 5.00
C LEU A 89 -5.74 18.02 5.76
N GLU A 90 -5.53 17.56 6.99
CA GLU A 90 -4.33 17.89 7.75
C GLU A 90 -3.07 17.40 7.04
N ARG A 91 -3.10 16.18 6.51
CA ARG A 91 -1.96 15.57 5.80
C ARG A 91 -1.59 16.28 4.49
N LYS A 92 -2.57 16.94 3.87
CA LYS A 92 -2.34 17.72 2.64
C LYS A 92 -1.37 18.88 2.84
N GLN A 93 -1.30 19.47 4.05
CA GLN A 93 -0.59 20.72 4.31
C GLN A 93 0.92 20.61 4.07
N ASP A 94 1.49 19.43 4.28
CA ASP A 94 2.93 19.19 4.18
C ASP A 94 3.35 18.58 2.83
N MET A 95 2.43 18.52 1.85
CA MET A 95 2.65 17.86 0.57
C MET A 95 2.63 18.82 -0.61
N SER A 96 3.42 18.50 -1.64
CA SER A 96 3.27 19.17 -2.93
C SER A 96 1.96 18.77 -3.59
N GLN A 97 1.43 19.65 -4.47
CA GLN A 97 0.20 19.36 -5.20
C GLN A 97 0.31 18.08 -6.05
N LEU A 98 1.50 17.79 -6.62
CA LEU A 98 1.72 16.58 -7.40
C LEU A 98 1.63 15.31 -6.55
N VAL A 99 2.19 15.31 -5.33
CA VAL A 99 2.08 14.18 -4.39
C VAL A 99 0.63 13.96 -4.00
N TRP A 100 -0.08 15.05 -3.68
CA TRP A 100 -1.50 15.01 -3.33
C TRP A 100 -2.38 14.44 -4.45
N ASP A 101 -2.20 14.95 -5.68
CA ASP A 101 -2.95 14.48 -6.85
C ASP A 101 -2.61 13.02 -7.17
N GLY A 102 -1.34 12.64 -7.01
CA GLY A 102 -0.88 11.26 -7.16
C GLY A 102 -1.52 10.32 -6.16
N ALA A 103 -1.59 10.71 -4.88
CA ALA A 103 -2.25 9.93 -3.83
C ALA A 103 -3.74 9.74 -4.11
N LEU A 104 -4.48 10.82 -4.40
CA LEU A 104 -5.91 10.74 -4.72
C LEU A 104 -6.17 9.81 -5.91
N ARG A 105 -5.37 9.93 -6.96
CA ARG A 105 -5.50 9.11 -8.17
C ARG A 105 -5.18 7.64 -7.91
N HIS A 106 -4.21 7.39 -7.05
CA HIS A 106 -3.85 6.04 -6.61
C HIS A 106 -5.04 5.36 -5.90
N GLU A 107 -5.70 6.07 -4.96
CA GLU A 107 -6.86 5.52 -4.26
C GLU A 107 -8.08 5.34 -5.16
N VAL A 108 -8.26 6.19 -6.17
CA VAL A 108 -9.24 5.92 -7.24
C VAL A 108 -8.91 4.62 -7.97
N GLY A 109 -7.64 4.34 -8.25
CA GLY A 109 -7.19 3.08 -8.83
C GLY A 109 -7.56 1.88 -7.96
N HIS A 110 -7.36 1.98 -6.64
CA HIS A 110 -7.79 0.94 -5.69
C HIS A 110 -9.30 0.71 -5.71
N SER A 111 -10.11 1.76 -5.73
CA SER A 111 -11.57 1.61 -5.78
C SER A 111 -12.06 0.89 -7.05
N ILE A 112 -11.30 0.99 -8.14
CA ILE A 112 -11.61 0.34 -9.41
C ILE A 112 -11.16 -1.12 -9.41
N LEU A 113 -9.93 -1.42 -8.96
CA LEU A 113 -9.35 -2.75 -9.01
C LEU A 113 -9.73 -3.61 -7.79
N HIS A 114 -9.86 -2.97 -6.63
CA HIS A 114 -9.97 -3.64 -5.33
C HIS A 114 -11.19 -3.16 -4.53
N GLY A 115 -12.19 -2.59 -5.20
CA GLY A 115 -13.40 -2.01 -4.58
C GLY A 115 -14.44 -3.04 -4.11
N ALA A 116 -14.07 -4.31 -3.93
CA ALA A 116 -14.98 -5.36 -3.44
C ALA A 116 -14.48 -5.93 -2.11
N LEU A 117 -15.41 -6.37 -1.25
CA LEU A 117 -15.12 -6.90 0.08
C LEU A 117 -14.08 -8.05 0.05
N GLU A 118 -14.08 -8.87 -0.98
CA GLU A 118 -13.17 -10.02 -1.12
C GLU A 118 -11.69 -9.63 -1.04
N TYR A 119 -11.33 -8.43 -1.50
CA TYR A 119 -9.96 -7.92 -1.44
C TYR A 119 -9.51 -7.50 -0.02
N TYR A 120 -10.41 -7.53 0.96
CA TYR A 120 -10.16 -7.22 2.37
C TYR A 120 -10.25 -8.46 3.28
N VAL A 121 -10.68 -9.60 2.72
CA VAL A 121 -10.72 -10.91 3.40
C VAL A 121 -9.62 -11.79 2.80
N LEU A 122 -8.40 -11.58 3.26
CA LEU A 122 -7.22 -12.20 2.69
C LEU A 122 -6.97 -13.59 3.31
N PRO A 123 -7.03 -14.68 2.52
CA PRO A 123 -6.62 -15.99 3.00
C PRO A 123 -5.09 -16.03 3.19
N THR A 124 -4.64 -16.68 4.25
CA THR A 124 -3.20 -16.87 4.47
C THR A 124 -2.62 -17.83 3.43
N PRO A 125 -1.65 -17.41 2.60
CA PRO A 125 -0.97 -18.28 1.65
C PRO A 125 -0.34 -19.50 2.35
N SER A 126 -0.49 -20.69 1.73
CA SER A 126 -0.01 -21.95 2.33
C SER A 126 1.50 -21.95 2.61
N VAL A 127 2.29 -21.23 1.81
CA VAL A 127 3.73 -21.08 2.01
C VAL A 127 4.06 -20.35 3.31
N LEU A 128 3.30 -19.33 3.69
CA LEU A 128 3.45 -18.61 4.96
C LEU A 128 3.03 -19.48 6.14
N THR A 129 1.97 -20.27 5.99
CA THR A 129 1.57 -21.24 7.01
C THR A 129 2.68 -22.27 7.27
N LYS A 130 3.32 -22.77 6.21
CA LYS A 130 4.46 -23.69 6.33
C LYS A 130 5.67 -23.03 7.00
N ALA A 131 5.99 -21.78 6.60
CA ALA A 131 7.05 -21.02 7.25
C ALA A 131 6.80 -20.83 8.76
N ALA A 132 5.56 -20.54 9.16
CA ALA A 132 5.21 -20.44 10.58
C ALA A 132 5.25 -21.79 11.35
N GLN A 133 5.09 -22.92 10.66
CA GLN A 133 5.32 -24.25 11.26
C GLN A 133 6.82 -24.49 11.51
N GLU A 134 7.69 -24.03 10.58
CA GLU A 134 9.16 -24.14 10.74
C GLU A 134 9.69 -23.11 11.76
N PHE A 135 9.12 -21.88 11.76
CA PHE A 135 9.49 -20.78 12.63
C PHE A 135 8.28 -20.31 13.46
N PRO A 136 7.98 -20.94 14.62
CA PRO A 136 6.75 -20.68 15.38
C PRO A 136 6.56 -19.22 15.84
N SER A 137 7.62 -18.44 16.00
CA SER A 137 7.54 -17.03 16.36
C SER A 137 6.87 -16.16 15.27
N LEU A 138 6.83 -16.61 14.02
CA LEU A 138 6.10 -15.94 12.94
C LEU A 138 4.58 -16.06 13.05
N ALA A 139 4.06 -17.04 13.80
CA ALA A 139 2.63 -17.35 13.81
C ALA A 139 1.76 -16.15 14.22
N SER A 140 2.20 -15.36 15.20
CA SER A 140 1.51 -14.13 15.66
C SER A 140 1.56 -12.99 14.64
N HIS A 141 2.48 -13.03 13.68
CA HIS A 141 2.72 -11.97 12.69
C HIS A 141 2.16 -12.28 11.30
N LEU A 142 1.62 -13.48 11.08
CA LEU A 142 1.16 -13.91 9.75
C LEU A 142 0.13 -12.96 9.15
N ARG A 143 -0.81 -12.47 9.93
CA ARG A 143 -1.83 -11.53 9.45
C ARG A 143 -1.17 -10.25 8.90
N ASN A 144 -0.23 -9.68 9.64
CA ASN A 144 0.46 -8.47 9.25
C ASN A 144 1.34 -8.70 8.00
N ILE A 145 2.03 -9.84 7.92
CA ILE A 145 2.82 -10.21 6.74
C ILE A 145 1.93 -10.33 5.50
N VAL A 146 0.80 -11.06 5.61
CA VAL A 146 -0.16 -11.20 4.49
C VAL A 146 -0.71 -9.85 4.05
N TYR A 147 -1.08 -9.00 5.01
CA TYR A 147 -1.59 -7.66 4.74
C TYR A 147 -0.58 -6.79 3.98
N LEU A 148 0.67 -6.72 4.46
CA LEU A 148 1.73 -5.93 3.81
C LEU A 148 2.06 -6.44 2.40
N LEU A 149 2.12 -7.77 2.21
CA LEU A 149 2.30 -8.35 0.88
C LEU A 149 1.13 -8.07 -0.05
N ALA A 150 -0.09 -8.12 0.47
CA ALA A 150 -1.27 -7.76 -0.32
C ALA A 150 -1.26 -6.29 -0.72
N LEU A 151 -0.84 -5.38 0.16
CA LEU A 151 -0.67 -3.97 -0.17
C LEU A 151 0.38 -3.79 -1.27
N SER A 152 1.58 -4.40 -1.14
CA SER A 152 2.63 -4.26 -2.16
C SER A 152 2.17 -4.71 -3.55
N VAL A 153 1.37 -5.78 -3.62
CA VAL A 153 0.79 -6.29 -4.88
C VAL A 153 -0.25 -5.32 -5.42
N LYS A 154 -1.20 -4.92 -4.59
CA LYS A 154 -2.29 -4.00 -4.97
C LYS A 154 -1.75 -2.65 -5.45
N ASP A 155 -0.75 -2.10 -4.75
CA ASP A 155 -0.12 -0.82 -5.13
C ASP A 155 0.61 -0.93 -6.47
N ALA A 156 1.25 -2.08 -6.75
CA ALA A 156 1.84 -2.34 -8.05
C ALA A 156 0.79 -2.44 -9.16
N GLU A 157 -0.34 -3.11 -8.92
CA GLU A 157 -1.45 -3.23 -9.88
C GLU A 157 -2.08 -1.87 -10.16
N VAL A 158 -2.34 -1.08 -9.12
CA VAL A 158 -2.89 0.29 -9.23
C VAL A 158 -1.94 1.18 -10.00
N THR A 159 -0.64 1.16 -9.67
CA THR A 159 0.35 1.96 -10.39
C THR A 159 0.35 1.61 -11.89
N ARG A 160 0.26 0.34 -12.26
CA ARG A 160 0.13 -0.09 -13.66
C ARG A 160 -1.13 0.47 -14.32
N LEU A 161 -2.28 0.44 -13.62
CA LEU A 161 -3.55 0.99 -14.11
C LEU A 161 -3.40 2.50 -14.37
N VAL A 162 -2.90 3.24 -13.41
CA VAL A 162 -2.76 4.70 -13.47
C VAL A 162 -1.82 5.10 -14.61
N LEU A 163 -0.68 4.42 -14.76
CA LEU A 163 0.26 4.62 -15.87
C LEU A 163 -0.36 4.32 -17.23
N SER A 164 -1.14 3.26 -17.35
CA SER A 164 -1.81 2.90 -18.62
C SER A 164 -2.82 3.97 -19.09
N ASN A 165 -3.25 4.84 -18.17
CA ASN A 165 -4.11 5.99 -18.44
C ASN A 165 -3.35 7.31 -18.61
N GLY A 166 -2.01 7.26 -18.72
CA GLY A 166 -1.15 8.38 -19.06
C GLY A 166 -0.77 9.30 -17.88
N HIS A 167 -1.03 8.88 -16.64
CA HIS A 167 -0.67 9.65 -15.45
C HIS A 167 0.71 9.22 -14.94
N VAL A 168 1.74 9.95 -15.34
CA VAL A 168 3.14 9.62 -15.01
C VAL A 168 3.70 10.57 -13.96
N GLU A 169 3.54 11.88 -14.17
CA GLU A 169 4.26 12.91 -13.41
C GLU A 169 3.86 12.90 -11.92
N ASP A 170 2.57 12.87 -11.65
CA ASP A 170 2.03 12.81 -10.29
C ASP A 170 2.30 11.44 -9.61
N GLN A 171 2.30 10.34 -10.38
CA GLN A 171 2.67 9.03 -9.84
C GLN A 171 4.16 8.92 -9.49
N VAL A 172 5.03 9.55 -10.26
CA VAL A 172 6.46 9.66 -9.91
C VAL A 172 6.65 10.45 -8.62
N ALA A 173 5.94 11.58 -8.48
CA ALA A 173 6.01 12.39 -7.27
C ALA A 173 5.49 11.61 -6.05
N TYR A 174 4.36 10.93 -6.19
CA TYR A 174 3.77 10.08 -5.15
C TYR A 174 4.70 8.92 -4.77
N ALA A 175 5.23 8.19 -5.76
CA ALA A 175 6.11 7.06 -5.51
C ALA A 175 7.40 7.47 -4.78
N ARG A 176 8.01 8.61 -5.15
CA ARG A 176 9.17 9.17 -4.42
C ARG A 176 8.83 9.48 -2.98
N PHE A 177 7.67 10.09 -2.75
CA PHE A 177 7.20 10.43 -1.40
C PHE A 177 7.00 9.17 -0.55
N VAL A 178 6.37 8.12 -1.10
CA VAL A 178 6.08 6.88 -0.35
C VAL A 178 7.35 6.05 -0.11
N MET A 179 8.28 6.00 -1.06
CA MET A 179 9.51 5.21 -0.89
C MET A 179 10.57 5.87 0.00
N GLU A 180 10.44 7.17 0.30
CA GLU A 180 11.38 7.87 1.17
C GLU A 180 11.36 7.26 2.58
N ALA A 181 12.55 6.95 3.11
CA ALA A 181 12.66 6.39 4.46
C ALA A 181 12.47 7.50 5.50
N THR A 182 11.48 7.36 6.35
CA THR A 182 11.21 8.29 7.45
C THR A 182 12.09 8.00 8.67
N GLU A 183 12.16 8.94 9.61
CA GLU A 183 12.81 8.67 10.91
C GLU A 183 12.16 7.47 11.65
N GLN A 184 10.87 7.27 11.48
CA GLN A 184 10.15 6.13 12.06
C GLN A 184 10.60 4.81 11.43
N ASP A 185 10.85 4.77 10.12
CA ASP A 185 11.38 3.58 9.43
C ASP A 185 12.78 3.23 9.94
N LEU A 186 13.64 4.23 10.11
CA LEU A 186 14.99 4.03 10.65
C LEU A 186 14.95 3.50 12.09
N GLN A 187 14.10 4.08 12.95
CA GLN A 187 13.91 3.62 14.32
C GLN A 187 13.31 2.20 14.36
N ALA A 188 12.31 1.91 13.53
CA ALA A 188 11.71 0.58 13.44
C ALA A 188 12.75 -0.46 12.99
N TRP A 189 13.63 -0.10 12.04
CA TRP A 189 14.73 -0.96 11.63
C TRP A 189 15.70 -1.26 12.77
N ASP A 190 16.14 -0.24 13.52
CA ASP A 190 17.04 -0.41 14.66
C ASP A 190 16.42 -1.31 15.75
N ILE A 191 15.15 -1.05 16.11
CA ILE A 191 14.41 -1.85 17.09
C ILE A 191 14.21 -3.30 16.58
N SER A 192 14.03 -3.50 15.29
CA SER A 192 13.85 -4.84 14.70
C SER A 192 15.04 -5.78 14.92
N SER A 193 16.20 -5.23 15.31
CA SER A 193 17.40 -6.01 15.61
C SER A 193 17.22 -7.00 16.78
N ILE A 194 16.21 -6.81 17.64
CA ILE A 194 15.95 -7.64 18.81
C ILE A 194 15.25 -8.98 18.49
N ALA A 195 14.55 -9.06 17.34
CA ALA A 195 13.79 -10.25 16.97
C ALA A 195 13.73 -10.42 15.44
N ALA A 196 13.94 -11.66 14.97
CA ALA A 196 13.95 -11.98 13.56
C ALA A 196 12.60 -11.69 12.87
N GLU A 197 11.50 -12.01 13.54
CA GLU A 197 10.14 -11.76 13.05
C GLU A 197 9.83 -10.26 12.92
N ALA A 198 10.34 -9.42 13.82
CA ALA A 198 10.23 -7.96 13.68
C ALA A 198 11.01 -7.46 12.47
N ARG A 199 12.20 -8.04 12.21
CA ARG A 199 13.01 -7.73 11.04
C ARG A 199 12.31 -8.15 9.75
N VAL A 200 11.65 -9.32 9.73
CA VAL A 200 10.81 -9.76 8.61
C VAL A 200 9.70 -8.75 8.34
N LEU A 201 8.98 -8.28 9.39
CA LEU A 201 7.91 -7.29 9.23
C LEU A 201 8.43 -5.97 8.65
N CYS A 202 9.56 -5.45 9.13
CA CYS A 202 10.16 -4.25 8.56
C CYS A 202 10.49 -4.42 7.07
N LEU A 203 11.11 -5.54 6.68
CA LEU A 203 11.46 -5.79 5.29
C LEU A 203 10.25 -5.96 4.39
N VAL A 204 9.23 -6.69 4.85
CA VAL A 204 7.97 -6.85 4.08
C VAL A 204 7.21 -5.54 3.99
N GLY A 205 7.26 -4.69 5.03
CA GLY A 205 6.74 -3.32 4.97
C GLY A 205 7.40 -2.50 3.86
N ARG A 206 8.73 -2.57 3.75
CA ARG A 206 9.46 -1.85 2.69
C ARG A 206 9.12 -2.33 1.28
N LEU A 207 8.70 -3.59 1.08
CA LEU A 207 8.17 -4.03 -0.23
C LEU A 207 6.95 -3.21 -0.66
N LYS A 208 6.06 -2.90 0.26
CA LYS A 208 4.89 -2.05 0.01
C LYS A 208 5.34 -0.65 -0.45
N ASP A 209 6.26 -0.03 0.29
CA ASP A 209 6.68 1.35 0.04
C ASP A 209 7.42 1.52 -1.29
N ILE A 210 8.22 0.53 -1.69
CA ILE A 210 8.94 0.59 -2.97
C ILE A 210 8.13 0.07 -4.17
N ALA A 211 6.99 -0.57 -3.98
CA ALA A 211 6.22 -1.20 -5.05
C ALA A 211 5.82 -0.23 -6.18
N PRO A 212 5.24 0.97 -5.89
CA PRO A 212 4.94 1.94 -6.94
C PRO A 212 6.20 2.38 -7.72
N ALA A 213 7.28 2.67 -7.01
CA ALA A 213 8.54 3.13 -7.60
C ALA A 213 9.18 2.03 -8.49
N MET A 214 9.15 0.77 -8.07
CA MET A 214 9.64 -0.35 -8.86
C MET A 214 8.85 -0.56 -10.15
N VAL A 215 7.53 -0.37 -10.13
CA VAL A 215 6.70 -0.40 -11.34
C VAL A 215 7.10 0.71 -12.31
N LEU A 216 7.27 1.93 -11.82
CA LEU A 216 7.69 3.08 -12.62
C LEU A 216 9.09 2.90 -13.20
N ALA A 217 10.06 2.54 -12.36
CA ALA A 217 11.46 2.36 -12.75
C ALA A 217 11.68 1.17 -13.71
N SER A 218 10.74 0.20 -13.75
CA SER A 218 10.78 -0.91 -14.70
C SER A 218 10.32 -0.53 -16.13
N ARG A 219 9.84 0.70 -16.34
CA ARG A 219 9.32 1.19 -17.61
C ARG A 219 10.37 2.03 -18.33
N PRO A 220 10.97 1.55 -19.45
CA PRO A 220 12.04 2.28 -20.16
C PRO A 220 11.61 3.66 -20.67
N GLU A 221 10.30 3.84 -20.93
CA GLU A 221 9.71 5.11 -21.35
C GLU A 221 9.62 6.15 -20.23
N ILE A 222 9.78 5.75 -18.97
CA ILE A 222 9.73 6.64 -17.80
C ILE A 222 11.16 6.92 -17.35
N SER A 223 11.74 8.01 -17.84
CA SER A 223 13.13 8.39 -17.51
C SER A 223 13.27 9.20 -16.23
N CYS A 224 12.17 9.67 -15.66
CA CYS A 224 12.18 10.57 -14.50
C CYS A 224 12.26 9.86 -13.14
N LEU A 225 12.23 8.53 -13.10
CA LEU A 225 12.50 7.70 -11.90
C LEU A 225 13.24 6.45 -12.35
N ASN A 226 14.34 6.09 -11.66
CA ASN A 226 15.17 4.95 -12.01
C ASN A 226 15.45 4.03 -10.82
N LEU A 227 15.93 2.83 -11.08
CA LEU A 227 16.21 1.84 -10.04
C LEU A 227 17.27 2.30 -9.03
N GLY A 228 18.19 3.18 -9.43
CA GLY A 228 19.19 3.73 -8.51
C GLY A 228 18.56 4.58 -7.41
N GLU A 229 17.54 5.38 -7.73
CA GLU A 229 16.80 6.16 -6.73
C GLU A 229 16.07 5.24 -5.73
N VAL A 230 15.50 4.13 -6.21
CA VAL A 230 14.87 3.14 -5.32
C VAL A 230 15.92 2.46 -4.44
N GLU A 231 17.12 2.16 -4.98
CA GLU A 231 18.21 1.59 -4.19
C GLU A 231 18.72 2.55 -3.12
N GLU A 232 18.83 3.84 -3.44
CA GLU A 232 19.22 4.91 -2.53
C GLU A 232 18.25 5.03 -1.34
N SER A 233 16.93 4.92 -1.57
CA SER A 233 15.93 4.96 -0.50
C SER A 233 16.05 3.81 0.52
N LEU A 234 16.84 2.78 0.20
CA LEU A 234 17.08 1.61 1.04
C LEU A 234 18.50 1.57 1.62
N GLU A 235 19.31 2.62 1.46
CA GLU A 235 20.74 2.62 1.85
C GLU A 235 20.99 2.33 3.35
N TYR A 236 20.01 2.61 4.21
CA TYR A 236 20.10 2.29 5.64
C TYR A 236 20.06 0.76 5.92
N LEU A 237 19.66 -0.06 4.95
CA LEU A 237 19.64 -1.51 5.07
C LEU A 237 20.99 -2.13 4.63
N PRO A 238 21.41 -3.26 5.21
CA PRO A 238 22.53 -4.05 4.71
C PRO A 238 22.33 -4.42 3.23
N GLN A 239 23.44 -4.42 2.46
CA GLN A 239 23.42 -4.67 1.01
C GLN A 239 22.71 -5.96 0.61
N GLU A 240 22.89 -7.03 1.39
CA GLU A 240 22.24 -8.33 1.12
C GLU A 240 20.72 -8.25 1.23
N LEU A 241 20.21 -7.50 2.21
CA LEU A 241 18.78 -7.30 2.40
C LEU A 241 18.19 -6.37 1.35
N ARG A 242 18.88 -5.32 0.96
CA ARG A 242 18.49 -4.47 -0.18
C ARG A 242 18.32 -5.32 -1.44
N ARG A 243 19.31 -6.13 -1.75
CA ARG A 243 19.26 -7.04 -2.90
C ARG A 243 18.08 -8.01 -2.80
N ALA A 244 17.82 -8.58 -1.63
CA ALA A 244 16.66 -9.46 -1.42
C ALA A 244 15.33 -8.77 -1.69
N LEU A 245 15.16 -7.50 -1.26
CA LEU A 245 13.97 -6.69 -1.54
C LEU A 245 13.81 -6.45 -3.06
N PHE A 246 14.87 -6.03 -3.74
CA PHE A 246 14.87 -5.80 -5.20
C PHE A 246 14.51 -7.05 -5.98
N GLU A 247 15.15 -8.17 -5.66
CA GLU A 247 14.89 -9.46 -6.33
C GLU A 247 13.45 -9.92 -6.07
N THR A 248 12.97 -9.77 -4.82
CA THR A 248 11.59 -10.12 -4.46
C THR A 248 10.59 -9.31 -5.28
N MET A 249 10.77 -7.98 -5.33
CA MET A 249 9.85 -7.13 -6.06
C MET A 249 9.95 -7.37 -7.58
N THR A 250 11.15 -7.47 -8.12
CA THR A 250 11.35 -7.75 -9.56
C THR A 250 10.68 -9.05 -9.97
N GLU A 251 10.88 -10.12 -9.19
CA GLU A 251 10.29 -11.43 -9.49
C GLU A 251 8.75 -11.37 -9.37
N THR A 252 8.23 -10.71 -8.33
CA THR A 252 6.79 -10.49 -8.16
C THR A 252 6.21 -9.73 -9.36
N LEU A 253 6.83 -8.61 -9.76
CA LEU A 253 6.36 -7.79 -10.89
C LEU A 253 6.39 -8.54 -12.23
N ASN A 254 7.37 -9.40 -12.46
CA ASN A 254 7.48 -10.20 -13.69
C ASN A 254 6.37 -11.25 -13.80
N HIS A 255 5.76 -11.66 -12.68
CA HIS A 255 4.71 -12.68 -12.64
C HIS A 255 3.32 -12.10 -12.36
N LEU A 256 3.16 -10.77 -12.32
CA LEU A 256 1.83 -10.17 -12.12
C LEU A 256 0.87 -10.55 -13.24
N ASP A 257 -0.19 -11.24 -12.86
CA ASP A 257 -1.31 -11.66 -13.69
C ASP A 257 -2.54 -10.76 -13.42
N LYS A 258 -3.67 -11.11 -14.02
CA LYS A 258 -4.96 -10.42 -13.85
C LYS A 258 -5.64 -10.73 -12.52
N ASP A 259 -5.24 -11.79 -11.84
CA ASP A 259 -5.82 -12.22 -10.57
C ASP A 259 -4.95 -11.79 -9.39
N THR A 260 -5.43 -10.81 -8.65
CA THR A 260 -4.76 -10.25 -7.46
C THR A 260 -4.43 -11.32 -6.41
N PHE A 261 -5.30 -12.31 -6.20
CA PHE A 261 -5.05 -13.37 -5.20
C PHE A 261 -3.90 -14.27 -5.63
N THR A 262 -3.81 -14.61 -6.91
CA THR A 262 -2.66 -15.34 -7.47
C THR A 262 -1.37 -14.52 -7.33
N ASN A 263 -1.44 -13.22 -7.57
CA ASN A 263 -0.31 -12.31 -7.41
C ASN A 263 0.16 -12.25 -5.96
N ILE A 264 -0.74 -12.19 -4.98
CA ILE A 264 -0.42 -12.24 -3.54
C ILE A 264 0.24 -13.59 -3.16
N GLN A 265 -0.25 -14.70 -3.68
CA GLN A 265 0.37 -16.02 -3.45
C GLN A 265 1.79 -16.08 -4.00
N THR A 266 2.01 -15.54 -5.19
CA THR A 266 3.35 -15.44 -5.82
C THR A 266 4.27 -14.54 -4.99
N ALA A 267 3.82 -13.35 -4.60
CA ALA A 267 4.59 -12.45 -3.75
C ALA A 267 4.96 -13.11 -2.42
N ALA A 268 4.03 -13.85 -1.82
CA ALA A 268 4.29 -14.59 -0.58
C ALA A 268 5.35 -15.69 -0.78
N ALA A 269 5.26 -16.45 -1.87
CA ALA A 269 6.23 -17.52 -2.16
C ALA A 269 7.64 -16.95 -2.36
N VAL A 270 7.77 -15.88 -3.15
CA VAL A 270 9.06 -15.20 -3.39
C VAL A 270 9.61 -14.59 -2.10
N SER A 271 8.74 -13.91 -1.32
CA SER A 271 9.15 -13.28 -0.06
C SER A 271 9.59 -14.32 0.98
N VAL A 272 8.92 -15.46 1.07
CA VAL A 272 9.35 -16.56 1.97
C VAL A 272 10.76 -17.02 1.58
N ALA A 273 10.99 -17.28 0.31
CA ALA A 273 12.30 -17.80 -0.15
C ALA A 273 13.44 -16.79 0.00
N LYS A 274 13.18 -15.51 -0.26
CA LYS A 274 14.25 -14.49 -0.35
C LYS A 274 14.42 -13.64 0.91
N ILE A 275 13.38 -13.52 1.74
CA ILE A 275 13.39 -12.66 2.94
C ILE A 275 13.13 -13.47 4.20
N VAL A 276 11.97 -14.16 4.29
CA VAL A 276 11.53 -14.75 5.55
C VAL A 276 12.48 -15.85 6.02
N GLU A 277 12.69 -16.89 5.21
CA GLU A 277 13.56 -18.02 5.60
C GLU A 277 15.01 -17.57 5.84
N PRO A 278 15.67 -16.78 4.96
CA PRO A 278 17.03 -16.32 5.22
C PRO A 278 17.17 -15.54 6.53
N VAL A 279 16.26 -14.60 6.82
CA VAL A 279 16.29 -13.80 8.05
C VAL A 279 16.06 -14.67 9.27
N MET A 280 15.07 -15.56 9.26
CA MET A 280 14.75 -16.42 10.39
C MET A 280 15.87 -17.40 10.69
N ARG A 281 16.49 -18.01 9.66
CA ARG A 281 17.61 -18.95 9.84
C ARG A 281 18.89 -18.31 10.36
N THR A 282 19.17 -17.06 10.00
CA THR A 282 20.36 -16.33 10.46
C THR A 282 20.28 -15.99 11.94
N SER A 283 19.08 -15.93 12.50
CA SER A 283 18.84 -15.54 13.90
C SER A 283 18.73 -16.73 14.87
N ILE A 284 18.81 -17.97 14.37
CA ILE A 284 18.89 -19.17 15.23
C ILE A 284 20.32 -19.28 15.76
N PRO A 285 20.55 -19.20 17.09
CA PRO A 285 21.88 -19.44 17.66
C PRO A 285 22.35 -20.85 17.27
N LYS A 286 23.57 -20.96 16.71
CA LYS A 286 24.20 -22.25 16.39
C LYS A 286 24.49 -23.04 17.66
#